data_7a56fde58a9d8eaf260bc46deaf29a43
#
_entry.id   7a56fde58a9d8eaf260bc46deaf29a43
#
_cell.length_a   1.000
_cell.length_b   1.000
_cell.length_c   1.000
_cell.angle_alpha   90.00
_cell.angle_beta   90.00
_cell.angle_gamma   90.00
#
_symmetry.space_group_name_H-M   'P 1'
#
loop_
_entity.id
_entity.type
_entity.pdbx_description
1 polymer ?
#
loop_
_entity_poly.entity_id
_entity_poly.type
_entity_poly.pdbx_seq_one_letter_code
_entity_poly.pdbx_strand_id
1 'polypeptide(L)'
;MRKLLTSALLLAAVTLIPAGSVAQRRPAARPAGGPTQRRSFAAELNWSSDVDFGVGARGVFPLQSLVPNIPLDGIVSLDYFFPSAPAGASAHYWEINGNVAYRFRVPQRSSLAPYGGGGLNIAHASASTTVGTTTVSASETKVGLNLLGGTTFKVKGSHLTPFVEARGELGGGKTFILTGGVRF
;
A
#
# COMPACT_ATOMS: atom_id res chain seq x y z
N MET A 1 32.53 24.33 15.54
CA MET A 1 32.67 23.81 14.19
C MET A 1 31.30 23.45 13.66
N ARG A 2 30.72 24.29 12.79
CA ARG A 2 29.39 24.13 12.22
C ARG A 2 29.49 23.23 10.98
N LYS A 3 28.82 22.09 10.96
CA LYS A 3 28.61 21.29 9.75
C LYS A 3 27.23 21.62 9.17
N LEU A 4 27.25 22.33 8.05
CA LEU A 4 26.11 22.60 7.21
C LEU A 4 25.72 21.30 6.46
N LEU A 5 24.55 20.80 6.74
CA LEU A 5 23.91 19.71 5.96
C LEU A 5 23.12 20.34 4.82
N THR A 6 23.65 20.23 3.63
CA THR A 6 23.00 20.60 2.37
C THR A 6 22.01 19.48 1.99
N SER A 7 20.72 19.76 2.15
CA SER A 7 19.64 18.89 1.64
C SER A 7 19.52 19.10 0.13
N ALA A 8 19.90 18.11 -0.65
CA ALA A 8 19.67 18.07 -2.09
C ALA A 8 18.21 17.65 -2.36
N LEU A 9 17.40 18.58 -2.80
CA LEU A 9 16.04 18.36 -3.29
C LEU A 9 16.13 17.78 -4.71
N LEU A 10 15.83 16.50 -4.87
CA LEU A 10 15.74 15.87 -6.20
C LEU A 10 14.36 16.16 -6.78
N LEU A 11 14.32 17.15 -7.69
CA LEU A 11 13.13 17.50 -8.47
C LEU A 11 13.04 16.52 -9.66
N ALA A 12 12.10 15.59 -9.64
CA ALA A 12 11.81 14.74 -10.79
C ALA A 12 11.07 15.56 -11.85
N ALA A 13 11.78 15.90 -12.93
CA ALA A 13 11.19 16.52 -14.10
C ALA A 13 10.37 15.51 -14.88
N VAL A 14 9.04 15.68 -14.89
CA VAL A 14 8.14 14.99 -15.82
C VAL A 14 8.24 15.71 -17.17
N THR A 15 8.93 15.11 -18.13
CA THR A 15 8.98 15.57 -19.52
C THR A 15 7.69 15.24 -20.22
N LEU A 16 6.93 16.27 -20.58
CA LEU A 16 5.78 16.20 -21.48
C LEU A 16 6.25 15.79 -22.88
N ILE A 17 5.83 14.63 -23.35
CA ILE A 17 6.00 14.19 -24.75
C ILE A 17 4.91 14.84 -25.59
N PRO A 18 5.23 15.55 -26.69
CA PRO A 18 4.20 16.14 -27.54
C PRO A 18 3.41 15.06 -28.28
N ALA A 19 2.09 15.20 -28.26
CA ALA A 19 1.16 14.33 -28.97
C ALA A 19 1.31 14.50 -30.47
N GLY A 20 1.97 13.52 -31.12
CA GLY A 20 1.95 13.35 -32.57
C GLY A 20 0.57 12.93 -33.03
N SER A 21 0.06 13.59 -34.06
CA SER A 21 -1.20 13.34 -34.75
C SER A 21 -1.32 11.89 -35.20
N VAL A 22 -2.21 11.12 -34.56
CA VAL A 22 -2.52 9.74 -34.95
C VAL A 22 -3.72 9.77 -35.89
N ALA A 23 -3.48 9.32 -37.14
CA ALA A 23 -4.50 9.07 -38.13
C ALA A 23 -5.61 8.18 -37.53
N GLN A 24 -6.87 8.58 -37.76
CA GLN A 24 -8.07 7.85 -37.34
C GLN A 24 -8.07 6.43 -37.91
N ARG A 25 -7.61 5.45 -37.14
CA ARG A 25 -7.93 4.05 -37.37
C ARG A 25 -9.33 3.78 -36.83
N ARG A 26 -10.21 3.24 -37.71
CA ARG A 26 -11.53 2.71 -37.33
C ARG A 26 -11.43 1.91 -36.04
N PRO A 27 -12.38 2.08 -35.10
CA PRO A 27 -12.38 1.28 -33.88
C PRO A 27 -12.59 -0.18 -34.26
N ALA A 28 -11.56 -1.00 -34.04
CA ALA A 28 -11.74 -2.45 -34.02
C ALA A 28 -12.78 -2.76 -32.93
N ALA A 29 -13.77 -3.60 -33.26
CA ALA A 29 -14.81 -4.02 -32.34
C ALA A 29 -14.17 -4.43 -31.00
N ARG A 30 -14.59 -3.79 -29.90
CA ARG A 30 -14.19 -4.14 -28.54
C ARG A 30 -14.39 -5.64 -28.35
N PRO A 31 -13.40 -6.41 -27.95
CA PRO A 31 -13.63 -7.79 -27.50
C PRO A 31 -14.62 -7.71 -26.32
N ALA A 32 -15.66 -8.56 -26.38
CA ALA A 32 -16.69 -8.65 -25.36
C ALA A 32 -16.07 -8.72 -23.96
N GLY A 33 -16.54 -7.86 -23.09
CA GLY A 33 -15.98 -7.51 -21.80
C GLY A 33 -15.47 -8.65 -20.97
N GLY A 34 -14.18 -8.63 -20.71
CA GLY A 34 -13.66 -9.17 -19.47
C GLY A 34 -14.30 -8.40 -18.28
N PRO A 35 -14.43 -9.03 -17.09
CA PRO A 35 -15.10 -8.40 -15.97
C PRO A 35 -14.49 -7.02 -15.71
N THR A 36 -15.32 -5.98 -15.83
CA THR A 36 -14.94 -4.62 -15.49
C THR A 36 -14.48 -4.64 -14.04
N GLN A 37 -13.19 -4.54 -13.83
CA GLN A 37 -12.66 -4.47 -12.48
C GLN A 37 -13.14 -3.18 -11.84
N ARG A 38 -13.96 -3.36 -10.83
CA ARG A 38 -14.50 -2.26 -10.03
C ARG A 38 -13.48 -1.86 -8.97
N ARG A 39 -13.56 -0.61 -8.56
CA ARG A 39 -12.94 -0.14 -7.32
C ARG A 39 -13.48 -1.00 -6.18
N SER A 40 -12.62 -1.36 -5.26
CA SER A 40 -12.99 -2.13 -4.07
C SER A 40 -12.35 -1.52 -2.84
N PHE A 41 -13.00 -1.73 -1.71
CA PHE A 41 -12.47 -1.38 -0.40
C PHE A 41 -12.20 -2.66 0.39
N ALA A 42 -11.35 -2.58 1.40
CA ALA A 42 -11.08 -3.71 2.26
C ALA A 42 -10.88 -3.25 3.70
N ALA A 43 -11.22 -4.13 4.63
CA ALA A 43 -10.76 -4.10 6.00
C ALA A 43 -9.67 -5.15 6.17
N GLU A 44 -8.66 -4.82 6.99
CA GLU A 44 -7.49 -5.67 7.14
C GLU A 44 -6.95 -5.71 8.56
N LEU A 45 -6.33 -6.82 8.88
CA LEU A 45 -5.55 -7.05 10.09
C LEU A 45 -4.09 -7.16 9.68
N ASN A 46 -3.24 -6.47 10.41
CA ASN A 46 -1.81 -6.42 10.17
C ASN A 46 -1.05 -7.01 11.35
N TRP A 47 0.02 -7.70 11.06
CA TRP A 47 1.05 -8.07 12.01
C TRP A 47 2.39 -7.54 11.50
N SER A 48 3.10 -6.83 12.35
CA SER A 48 4.41 -6.23 12.04
C SER A 48 5.49 -6.85 12.91
N SER A 49 6.68 -7.04 12.33
CA SER A 49 7.85 -7.51 13.08
C SER A 49 8.32 -6.55 14.18
N ASP A 50 7.99 -5.26 14.07
CA ASP A 50 8.53 -4.22 14.93
C ASP A 50 7.49 -3.57 15.86
N VAL A 51 6.20 -3.59 15.46
CA VAL A 51 5.13 -2.84 16.16
C VAL A 51 3.89 -3.69 16.49
N ASP A 52 4.02 -5.01 16.47
CA ASP A 52 2.97 -5.98 16.82
C ASP A 52 1.73 -5.93 15.88
N PHE A 53 0.52 -5.98 16.45
CA PHE A 53 -0.72 -6.06 15.70
C PHE A 53 -1.29 -4.68 15.35
N GLY A 54 -2.00 -4.62 14.23
CA GLY A 54 -2.70 -3.44 13.74
C GLY A 54 -3.96 -3.78 12.98
N VAL A 55 -4.74 -2.75 12.72
CA VAL A 55 -5.94 -2.79 11.87
C VAL A 55 -5.78 -1.75 10.77
N GLY A 56 -6.38 -2.01 9.62
CA GLY A 56 -6.28 -1.08 8.51
C GLY A 56 -7.50 -1.12 7.60
N ALA A 57 -7.51 -0.13 6.72
CA ALA A 57 -8.45 -0.05 5.62
C ALA A 57 -7.70 0.29 4.33
N ARG A 58 -8.11 -0.32 3.21
CA ARG A 58 -7.51 -0.03 1.91
C ARG A 58 -8.54 0.18 0.82
N GLY A 59 -8.19 1.03 -0.14
CA GLY A 59 -8.85 1.16 -1.43
C GLY A 59 -7.99 0.56 -2.53
N VAL A 60 -8.62 -0.19 -3.45
CA VAL A 60 -7.96 -0.79 -4.62
C VAL A 60 -8.63 -0.23 -5.88
N PHE A 61 -7.82 0.35 -6.76
CA PHE A 61 -8.27 1.08 -7.94
C PHE A 61 -7.61 0.49 -9.19
N PRO A 62 -8.38 -0.06 -10.15
CA PRO A 62 -7.82 -0.52 -11.42
C PRO A 62 -7.20 0.65 -12.19
N LEU A 63 -5.95 0.50 -12.65
CA LEU A 63 -5.23 1.54 -13.39
C LEU A 63 -5.30 1.37 -14.92
N GLN A 64 -6.18 0.49 -15.45
CA GLN A 64 -6.29 0.25 -16.89
C GLN A 64 -6.73 1.45 -17.70
N SER A 65 -7.38 2.44 -17.09
CA SER A 65 -7.69 3.72 -17.74
C SER A 65 -6.45 4.58 -18.00
N LEU A 66 -5.42 4.43 -17.17
CA LEU A 66 -4.14 5.14 -17.28
C LEU A 66 -3.12 4.35 -18.09
N VAL A 67 -3.08 3.04 -17.87
CA VAL A 67 -2.13 2.13 -18.54
C VAL A 67 -2.91 0.98 -19.17
N PRO A 68 -3.42 1.16 -20.42
CA PRO A 68 -4.17 0.13 -21.13
C PRO A 68 -3.33 -1.14 -21.34
N ASN A 69 -3.98 -2.30 -21.29
CA ASN A 69 -3.39 -3.63 -21.54
C ASN A 69 -2.42 -4.15 -20.45
N ILE A 70 -2.11 -3.38 -19.41
CA ILE A 70 -1.31 -3.83 -18.28
C ILE A 70 -2.24 -4.00 -17.08
N PRO A 71 -2.29 -5.19 -16.44
CA PRO A 71 -3.19 -5.45 -15.31
C PRO A 71 -2.59 -4.88 -14.00
N LEU A 72 -2.62 -3.54 -13.87
CA LEU A 72 -2.15 -2.82 -12.70
C LEU A 72 -3.32 -2.36 -11.83
N ASP A 73 -3.10 -2.41 -10.53
CA ASP A 73 -3.93 -1.79 -9.50
C ASP A 73 -3.13 -0.77 -8.70
N GLY A 74 -3.73 0.38 -8.44
CA GLY A 74 -3.32 1.29 -7.38
C GLY A 74 -3.93 0.82 -6.05
N ILE A 75 -3.15 0.82 -5.00
CA ILE A 75 -3.55 0.45 -3.64
C ILE A 75 -3.18 1.60 -2.73
N VAL A 76 -4.17 2.12 -1.99
CA VAL A 76 -3.95 3.10 -0.93
C VAL A 76 -4.47 2.51 0.37
N SER A 77 -3.66 2.48 1.42
CA SER A 77 -4.08 1.99 2.74
C SER A 77 -3.73 2.99 3.85
N LEU A 78 -4.51 2.89 4.92
CA LEU A 78 -4.26 3.51 6.21
C LEU A 78 -4.26 2.41 7.26
N ASP A 79 -3.13 2.26 7.95
CA ASP A 79 -2.88 1.22 8.93
C ASP A 79 -2.60 1.86 10.29
N TYR A 80 -3.21 1.32 11.35
CA TYR A 80 -2.97 1.73 12.74
C TYR A 80 -2.54 0.50 13.53
N PHE A 81 -1.43 0.61 14.24
CA PHE A 81 -0.84 -0.46 15.04
C PHE A 81 -0.95 -0.16 16.52
N PHE A 82 -0.95 -1.20 17.33
CA PHE A 82 -1.05 -1.16 18.78
C PHE A 82 0.27 -1.61 19.42
N PRO A 83 1.32 -0.75 19.39
CA PRO A 83 2.61 -1.13 19.95
C PRO A 83 2.49 -1.33 21.46
N SER A 84 3.16 -2.36 21.97
CA SER A 84 3.25 -2.63 23.41
C SER A 84 4.04 -1.53 24.10
N ALA A 85 3.50 -0.94 25.15
CA ALA A 85 4.15 0.08 25.94
C ALA A 85 4.23 -0.34 27.43
N PRO A 86 5.32 -0.03 28.15
CA PRO A 86 5.42 -0.30 29.58
C PRO A 86 4.44 0.56 30.39
N ALA A 87 4.17 0.15 31.64
CA ALA A 87 3.27 0.88 32.53
C ALA A 87 3.70 2.35 32.69
N GLY A 88 2.76 3.29 32.53
CA GLY A 88 3.02 4.72 32.57
C GLY A 88 3.54 5.34 31.27
N ALA A 89 3.67 4.54 30.20
CA ALA A 89 3.98 5.00 28.86
C ALA A 89 2.84 4.71 27.90
N SER A 90 2.75 5.50 26.82
CA SER A 90 1.86 5.23 25.67
C SER A 90 2.66 5.31 24.37
N ALA A 91 2.29 4.48 23.42
CA ALA A 91 2.88 4.48 22.09
C ALA A 91 1.77 4.37 21.04
N HIS A 92 1.91 5.09 19.94
CA HIS A 92 1.01 5.06 18.81
C HIS A 92 1.83 4.97 17.52
N TYR A 93 1.35 4.16 16.58
CA TYR A 93 1.99 4.00 15.29
C TYR A 93 0.92 3.89 14.20
N TRP A 94 1.07 4.68 13.16
CA TRP A 94 0.19 4.61 12.00
C TRP A 94 0.97 4.83 10.70
N GLU A 95 0.42 4.30 9.61
CA GLU A 95 1.00 4.40 8.29
C GLU A 95 -0.03 4.76 7.24
N ILE A 96 0.39 5.53 6.24
CA ILE A 96 -0.31 5.71 4.97
C ILE A 96 0.56 5.12 3.88
N ASN A 97 -0.03 4.23 3.08
CA ASN A 97 0.66 3.52 2.02
C ASN A 97 0.03 3.83 0.66
N GLY A 98 0.88 4.08 -0.34
CA GLY A 98 0.49 4.22 -1.73
C GLY A 98 1.32 3.28 -2.60
N ASN A 99 0.69 2.25 -3.18
CA ASN A 99 1.37 1.18 -3.90
C ASN A 99 0.78 0.97 -5.29
N VAL A 100 1.57 0.42 -6.20
CA VAL A 100 1.13 -0.11 -7.49
C VAL A 100 1.44 -1.60 -7.52
N ALA A 101 0.45 -2.42 -7.83
CA ALA A 101 0.58 -3.86 -7.89
C ALA A 101 0.22 -4.40 -9.28
N TYR A 102 1.05 -5.29 -9.79
CA TYR A 102 0.81 -6.07 -11.00
C TYR A 102 0.08 -7.36 -10.64
N ARG A 103 -1.03 -7.64 -11.32
CA ARG A 103 -1.78 -8.89 -11.17
C ARG A 103 -1.26 -9.93 -12.14
N PHE A 104 -0.77 -11.03 -11.60
CA PHE A 104 -0.29 -12.13 -12.43
C PHE A 104 -1.47 -12.87 -13.07
N ARG A 105 -1.31 -13.22 -14.33
CA ARG A 105 -2.30 -14.01 -15.05
C ARG A 105 -2.26 -15.45 -14.53
N VAL A 106 -3.42 -15.97 -14.18
CA VAL A 106 -3.59 -17.35 -13.74
C VAL A 106 -4.70 -18.01 -14.55
N PRO A 107 -4.71 -19.36 -14.67
CA PRO A 107 -5.79 -20.08 -15.34
C PRO A 107 -7.17 -19.70 -14.75
N GLN A 108 -8.19 -19.65 -15.60
CA GLN A 108 -9.54 -19.23 -15.18
C GLN A 108 -10.12 -20.08 -14.03
N ARG A 109 -9.69 -21.33 -13.91
CA ARG A 109 -10.13 -22.26 -12.84
C ARG A 109 -9.41 -22.02 -11.51
N SER A 110 -8.36 -21.20 -11.50
CA SER A 110 -7.64 -20.88 -10.26
C SER A 110 -8.54 -20.09 -9.30
N SER A 111 -8.60 -20.54 -8.06
CA SER A 111 -9.20 -19.79 -6.94
C SER A 111 -8.26 -18.71 -6.41
N LEU A 112 -6.99 -18.73 -6.79
CA LEU A 112 -5.97 -17.77 -6.38
C LEU A 112 -5.73 -16.75 -7.48
N ALA A 113 -5.53 -15.48 -7.11
CA ALA A 113 -5.10 -14.42 -8.01
C ALA A 113 -3.92 -13.66 -7.37
N PRO A 114 -2.68 -14.13 -7.65
CA PRO A 114 -1.48 -13.53 -7.08
C PRO A 114 -1.20 -12.14 -7.69
N TYR A 115 -0.56 -11.30 -6.89
CA TYR A 115 -0.09 -9.98 -7.30
C TYR A 115 1.22 -9.65 -6.61
N GLY A 116 1.96 -8.70 -7.17
CA GLY A 116 3.18 -8.17 -6.56
C GLY A 116 3.44 -6.76 -7.03
N GLY A 117 4.11 -5.98 -6.22
CA GLY A 117 4.30 -4.57 -6.52
C GLY A 117 5.16 -3.85 -5.51
N GLY A 118 5.08 -2.54 -5.57
CA GLY A 118 5.80 -1.67 -4.65
C GLY A 118 5.22 -0.27 -4.64
N GLY A 119 5.76 0.55 -3.75
CA GLY A 119 5.28 1.92 -3.57
C GLY A 119 6.00 2.66 -2.47
N LEU A 120 5.29 3.59 -1.88
CA LEU A 120 5.77 4.46 -0.81
C LEU A 120 4.93 4.28 0.43
N ASN A 121 5.55 4.45 1.60
CA ASN A 121 4.86 4.62 2.86
C ASN A 121 5.26 5.93 3.55
N ILE A 122 4.35 6.44 4.37
CA ILE A 122 4.61 7.47 5.36
C ILE A 122 4.20 6.86 6.69
N ALA A 123 5.17 6.67 7.57
CA ALA A 123 4.99 6.09 8.89
C ALA A 123 5.19 7.16 9.97
N HIS A 124 4.30 7.19 10.96
CA HIS A 124 4.38 8.10 12.10
C HIS A 124 4.33 7.32 13.40
N ALA A 125 5.38 7.49 14.19
CA ALA A 125 5.49 6.94 15.53
C ALA A 125 5.44 8.07 16.56
N SER A 126 4.72 7.86 17.66
CA SER A 126 4.73 8.76 18.81
C SER A 126 4.72 7.96 20.10
N ALA A 127 5.50 8.41 21.08
CA ALA A 127 5.57 7.80 22.39
C ALA A 127 5.55 8.89 23.46
N SER A 128 4.92 8.62 24.59
CA SER A 128 4.95 9.48 25.75
C SER A 128 5.10 8.67 27.03
N THR A 129 5.78 9.24 28.02
CA THR A 129 5.91 8.65 29.36
C THR A 129 5.71 9.73 30.43
N THR A 130 5.06 9.35 31.52
CA THR A 130 4.80 10.24 32.64
C THR A 130 5.56 9.74 33.88
N VAL A 131 6.43 10.59 34.43
CA VAL A 131 7.19 10.33 35.64
C VAL A 131 6.80 11.39 36.68
N GLY A 132 6.06 10.97 37.69
CA GLY A 132 5.46 11.90 38.64
C GLY A 132 4.46 12.84 37.99
N THR A 133 4.73 14.15 38.00
CA THR A 133 3.89 15.18 37.33
C THR A 133 4.42 15.63 35.99
N THR A 134 5.53 15.07 35.50
CA THR A 134 6.20 15.49 34.26
C THR A 134 5.92 14.47 33.16
N THR A 135 5.37 14.94 32.07
CA THR A 135 5.20 14.12 30.84
C THR A 135 6.25 14.51 29.80
N VAL A 136 6.97 13.53 29.31
CA VAL A 136 7.91 13.66 28.18
C VAL A 136 7.34 12.93 26.99
N SER A 137 7.32 13.56 25.81
CA SER A 137 6.84 12.98 24.57
C SER A 137 7.85 13.15 23.46
N ALA A 138 7.89 12.17 22.56
CA ALA A 138 8.68 12.19 21.32
C ALA A 138 7.82 11.68 20.17
N SER A 139 8.04 12.22 18.97
CA SER A 139 7.40 11.73 17.76
C SER A 139 8.37 11.80 16.59
N GLU A 140 8.19 10.88 15.64
CA GLU A 140 8.99 10.81 14.42
C GLU A 140 8.09 10.44 13.25
N THR A 141 8.37 11.04 12.07
CA THR A 141 7.73 10.68 10.79
C THR A 141 8.81 10.26 9.80
N LYS A 142 8.60 9.11 9.18
CA LYS A 142 9.53 8.56 8.18
C LYS A 142 8.80 8.31 6.87
N VAL A 143 9.53 8.44 5.77
CA VAL A 143 9.08 8.04 4.44
C VAL A 143 9.93 6.86 4.01
N GLY A 144 9.28 5.81 3.52
CA GLY A 144 9.92 4.57 3.09
C GLY A 144 9.43 4.07 1.74
N LEU A 145 10.05 3.01 1.28
CA LEU A 145 9.68 2.25 0.09
C LEU A 145 9.03 0.95 0.50
N ASN A 146 7.96 0.55 -0.19
CA ASN A 146 7.30 -0.73 -0.03
C ASN A 146 7.66 -1.68 -1.17
N LEU A 147 7.90 -2.94 -0.81
CA LEU A 147 7.87 -4.07 -1.72
C LEU A 147 6.83 -5.05 -1.19
N LEU A 148 5.86 -5.42 -2.01
CA LEU A 148 4.74 -6.26 -1.58
C LEU A 148 4.45 -7.41 -2.53
N GLY A 149 3.91 -8.48 -1.97
CA GLY A 149 3.41 -9.63 -2.71
C GLY A 149 2.27 -10.31 -1.95
N GLY A 150 1.24 -10.70 -2.67
CA GLY A 150 0.06 -11.27 -2.05
C GLY A 150 -0.79 -12.09 -3.00
N THR A 151 -1.89 -12.58 -2.50
CA THR A 151 -2.91 -13.25 -3.30
C THR A 151 -4.31 -12.97 -2.79
N THR A 152 -5.26 -12.86 -3.71
CA THR A 152 -6.68 -12.84 -3.39
C THR A 152 -7.29 -14.21 -3.64
N PHE A 153 -8.33 -14.57 -2.86
CA PHE A 153 -9.04 -15.82 -2.94
C PHE A 153 -10.43 -15.61 -3.54
N LYS A 154 -10.70 -16.24 -4.67
CA LYS A 154 -12.03 -16.19 -5.31
C LYS A 154 -12.98 -17.14 -4.56
N VAL A 155 -14.00 -16.61 -3.91
CA VAL A 155 -15.05 -17.38 -3.23
C VAL A 155 -16.29 -17.41 -4.11
N LYS A 156 -16.72 -18.60 -4.55
CA LYS A 156 -17.92 -18.74 -5.40
C LYS A 156 -19.17 -18.26 -4.66
N GLY A 157 -19.97 -17.45 -5.35
CA GLY A 157 -21.24 -16.96 -4.81
C GLY A 157 -21.10 -15.87 -3.74
N SER A 158 -19.89 -15.37 -3.48
CA SER A 158 -19.62 -14.29 -2.53
C SER A 158 -19.17 -13.03 -3.25
N HIS A 159 -19.62 -11.88 -2.76
CA HIS A 159 -19.06 -10.57 -3.12
C HIS A 159 -17.77 -10.25 -2.34
N LEU A 160 -17.49 -11.01 -1.29
CA LEU A 160 -16.31 -10.86 -0.46
C LEU A 160 -15.12 -11.59 -1.09
N THR A 161 -13.98 -10.91 -1.12
CA THR A 161 -12.74 -11.46 -1.68
C THR A 161 -11.65 -11.41 -0.60
N PRO A 162 -11.43 -12.49 0.15
CA PRO A 162 -10.33 -12.57 1.11
C PRO A 162 -8.98 -12.40 0.42
N PHE A 163 -7.98 -11.90 1.14
CA PHE A 163 -6.62 -11.79 0.65
C PHE A 163 -5.61 -11.94 1.78
N VAL A 164 -4.39 -12.31 1.39
CA VAL A 164 -3.20 -12.25 2.25
C VAL A 164 -2.08 -11.55 1.48
N GLU A 165 -1.27 -10.78 2.19
CA GLU A 165 -0.18 -9.99 1.64
C GLU A 165 1.01 -9.98 2.59
N ALA A 166 2.21 -10.05 2.04
CA ALA A 166 3.44 -9.76 2.74
C ALA A 166 4.04 -8.47 2.19
N ARG A 167 4.45 -7.56 3.05
CA ARG A 167 5.04 -6.28 2.70
C ARG A 167 6.37 -6.11 3.45
N GLY A 168 7.43 -5.79 2.72
CA GLY A 168 8.69 -5.34 3.27
C GLY A 168 8.81 -3.84 3.10
N GLU A 169 9.21 -3.14 4.15
CA GLU A 169 9.39 -1.69 4.18
C GLU A 169 10.86 -1.33 4.33
N LEU A 170 11.33 -0.38 3.53
CA LEU A 170 12.71 0.06 3.45
C LEU A 170 12.76 1.56 3.61
N GLY A 171 13.67 2.10 4.43
CA GLY A 171 13.89 3.55 4.53
C GLY A 171 13.78 4.16 5.93
N GLY A 172 13.13 3.48 6.87
CA GLY A 172 13.06 3.92 8.28
C GLY A 172 13.53 2.86 9.28
N GLY A 173 13.95 1.75 8.79
CA GLY A 173 14.21 0.46 9.39
C GLY A 173 13.95 -0.61 8.33
N LYS A 174 14.04 -1.87 8.70
CA LYS A 174 13.63 -3.00 7.85
C LYS A 174 12.45 -3.67 8.57
N THR A 175 11.25 -3.26 8.20
CA THR A 175 10.03 -3.80 8.81
C THR A 175 9.38 -4.79 7.86
N PHE A 176 8.91 -5.90 8.39
CA PHE A 176 8.13 -6.89 7.66
C PHE A 176 6.72 -6.93 8.22
N ILE A 177 5.73 -6.82 7.32
CA ILE A 177 4.31 -6.80 7.66
C ILE A 177 3.60 -7.94 6.95
N LEU A 178 2.80 -8.69 7.69
CA LEU A 178 1.82 -9.64 7.16
C LEU A 178 0.43 -9.06 7.34
N THR A 179 -0.33 -9.06 6.24
CA THR A 179 -1.70 -8.55 6.20
C THR A 179 -2.66 -9.65 5.79
N GLY A 180 -3.75 -9.79 6.51
CA GLY A 180 -4.92 -10.58 6.13
C GLY A 180 -6.16 -9.70 6.10
N GLY A 181 -6.98 -9.81 5.06
CA GLY A 181 -8.15 -8.94 4.96
C GLY A 181 -9.23 -9.45 4.01
N VAL A 182 -10.29 -8.67 3.90
CA VAL A 182 -11.43 -8.96 3.03
C VAL A 182 -11.79 -7.72 2.22
N ARG A 183 -11.84 -7.88 0.90
CA ARG A 183 -12.33 -6.86 -0.07
C ARG A 183 -13.84 -7.03 -0.31
N PHE A 184 -14.52 -5.91 -0.48
CA PHE A 184 -15.98 -5.80 -0.75
C PHE A 184 -16.27 -4.68 -1.77
#